data_9cb532d6fa3330dc5f0576508082bb08
#
_entry.id   9cb532d6fa3330dc5f0576508082bb08
#
_cell.length_a   1.000
_cell.length_b   1.000
_cell.length_c   1.000
_cell.angle_alpha   90.00
_cell.angle_beta   90.00
_cell.angle_gamma   90.00
#
_symmetry.space_group_name_H-M   'P 1'
#
loop_
_entity.id
_entity.type
_entity.pdbx_description
1 polymer ?
#
loop_
_entity_poly.entity_id
_entity_poly.type
_entity_poly.pdbx_seq_one_letter_code
_entity_poly.pdbx_strand_id
1 'polypeptide(L)'
;MLLHHTIIDGRLYARGSSDNKGSLLSRYIAVDAYQKVLGKLPINIKFVAEGEEEIGSPHLMDFIRDNPEKIQSDGIIWEGGSKVVNGPLVVHMGVKGVTTFEIVCKEPKNHSNPVWRLIWALNSMKNADDYITVDHFDDSIAPLTEYERNFVLNNDYDEEAMKKMNGIDHFVRDLTGNALKEKLYTEPSMNIQGLYFREIDPVTGMPKSAAVKMDIRTVPNQEPEELMRQLRNHLDAHGFEDLEIIEGHSTLPYRGKPDSLLAKAVIKDVAEVYGMPADVHLMIPGSCGMARVVKATGIPIVHYGCMDDASRAHAPNESVDLDHYIKGAKLSVLVFQNFATMD
;
A
#
# COMPACT_ATOMS: atom_id res chain seq x y z
N MET A 1 4.84 25.22 11.19
CA MET A 1 3.65 24.55 10.59
C MET A 1 2.75 25.65 10.06
N LEU A 2 2.59 25.76 8.73
CA LEU A 2 1.71 26.77 8.12
C LEU A 2 0.26 26.32 8.36
N LEU A 3 -0.44 26.99 9.24
CA LEU A 3 -1.89 26.81 9.45
C LEU A 3 -2.73 27.52 8.38
N HIS A 4 -2.08 28.33 7.52
CA HIS A 4 -2.70 29.05 6.42
C HIS A 4 -2.16 28.52 5.10
N HIS A 5 -3.06 28.41 4.10
CA HIS A 5 -2.68 28.02 2.76
C HIS A 5 -1.80 29.11 2.12
N THR A 6 -0.84 28.70 1.34
CA THR A 6 0.06 29.61 0.61
C THR A 6 0.34 29.00 -0.76
N ILE A 7 0.33 29.84 -1.79
CA ILE A 7 0.71 29.44 -3.14
C ILE A 7 2.11 29.99 -3.44
N ILE A 8 3.04 29.11 -3.75
CA ILE A 8 4.42 29.45 -4.15
C ILE A 8 4.76 28.62 -5.38
N ASP A 9 5.24 29.27 -6.44
CA ASP A 9 5.71 28.63 -7.68
C ASP A 9 4.73 27.59 -8.25
N GLY A 10 3.44 27.91 -8.25
CA GLY A 10 2.39 27.01 -8.78
C GLY A 10 1.99 25.85 -7.86
N ARG A 11 2.51 25.79 -6.63
CA ARG A 11 2.13 24.78 -5.62
C ARG A 11 1.33 25.40 -4.48
N LEU A 12 0.25 24.74 -4.08
CA LEU A 12 -0.55 25.09 -2.91
C LEU A 12 -0.03 24.30 -1.69
N TYR A 13 0.48 25.00 -0.72
CA TYR A 13 0.99 24.45 0.55
C TYR A 13 -0.09 24.53 1.63
N ALA A 14 -0.56 23.38 2.08
CA ALA A 14 -1.47 23.24 3.22
C ALA A 14 -1.54 21.77 3.67
N ARG A 15 -1.90 21.50 4.92
CA ARG A 15 -2.18 20.13 5.39
C ARG A 15 -3.43 19.59 4.71
N GLY A 16 -3.33 18.37 4.13
CA GLY A 16 -4.39 17.73 3.37
C GLY A 16 -4.52 18.24 1.93
N SER A 17 -3.59 19.09 1.45
CA SER A 17 -3.63 19.58 0.07
C SER A 17 -3.35 18.49 -0.95
N SER A 18 -2.54 17.49 -0.60
CA SER A 18 -2.30 16.30 -1.40
C SER A 18 -2.99 15.07 -0.81
N ASP A 19 -2.96 14.92 0.51
CA ASP A 19 -3.48 13.76 1.22
C ASP A 19 -4.55 14.17 2.25
N ASN A 20 -5.84 14.11 1.87
CA ASN A 20 -6.38 13.72 0.56
C ASN A 20 -7.48 14.70 0.09
N LYS A 21 -7.60 15.90 0.72
CA LYS A 21 -8.62 16.91 0.37
C LYS A 21 -8.46 17.41 -1.07
N GLY A 22 -7.22 17.49 -1.57
CA GLY A 22 -6.94 17.91 -2.95
C GLY A 22 -7.55 16.95 -3.96
N SER A 23 -7.28 15.64 -3.86
CA SER A 23 -7.84 14.66 -4.79
C SER A 23 -9.37 14.58 -4.69
N LEU A 24 -9.93 14.66 -3.49
CA LEU A 24 -11.38 14.70 -3.29
C LEU A 24 -12.01 15.90 -3.98
N LEU A 25 -11.45 17.11 -3.77
CA LEU A 25 -11.97 18.33 -4.38
C LEU A 25 -11.78 18.39 -5.89
N SER A 26 -10.67 17.84 -6.44
CA SER A 26 -10.50 17.79 -7.89
C SER A 26 -11.59 16.96 -8.56
N ARG A 27 -12.00 15.85 -7.96
CA ARG A 27 -13.11 15.00 -8.42
C ARG A 27 -14.45 15.71 -8.27
N TYR A 28 -14.67 16.43 -7.18
CA TYR A 28 -15.88 17.24 -6.98
C TYR A 28 -16.00 18.37 -8.04
N ILE A 29 -14.88 19.05 -8.33
CA ILE A 29 -14.82 20.07 -9.38
C ILE A 29 -15.12 19.47 -10.75
N ALA A 30 -14.67 18.24 -11.03
CA ALA A 30 -15.00 17.54 -12.27
C ALA A 30 -16.51 17.31 -12.41
N VAL A 31 -17.18 16.90 -11.33
CA VAL A 31 -18.65 16.75 -11.30
C VAL A 31 -19.36 18.09 -11.55
N ASP A 32 -18.98 19.13 -10.82
CA ASP A 32 -19.57 20.47 -10.93
C ASP A 32 -19.38 21.06 -12.33
N ALA A 33 -18.17 20.97 -12.89
CA ALA A 33 -17.86 21.43 -14.23
C ALA A 33 -18.68 20.68 -15.30
N TYR A 34 -18.75 19.34 -15.18
CA TYR A 34 -19.52 18.51 -16.10
C TYR A 34 -21.00 18.91 -16.11
N GLN A 35 -21.60 19.06 -14.93
CA GLN A 35 -23.00 19.45 -14.78
C GLN A 35 -23.27 20.87 -15.33
N LYS A 36 -22.37 21.82 -15.09
CA LYS A 36 -22.51 23.21 -15.60
C LYS A 36 -22.42 23.31 -17.12
N VAL A 37 -21.57 22.48 -17.74
CA VAL A 37 -21.31 22.56 -19.19
C VAL A 37 -22.24 21.63 -19.98
N LEU A 38 -22.47 20.41 -19.51
CA LEU A 38 -23.19 19.36 -20.24
C LEU A 38 -24.56 19.01 -19.61
N GLY A 39 -24.90 19.62 -18.48
CA GLY A 39 -26.21 19.52 -17.82
C GLY A 39 -26.37 18.27 -16.96
N LYS A 40 -26.16 17.09 -17.51
CA LYS A 40 -26.38 15.81 -16.79
C LYS A 40 -25.13 14.94 -16.83
N LEU A 41 -24.77 14.38 -15.69
CA LEU A 41 -23.69 13.40 -15.60
C LEU A 41 -24.06 12.12 -16.39
N PRO A 42 -23.10 11.48 -17.09
CA PRO A 42 -23.33 10.29 -17.86
C PRO A 42 -23.43 9.03 -16.99
N ILE A 43 -22.99 9.08 -15.75
CA ILE A 43 -23.00 8.02 -14.75
C ILE A 43 -23.53 8.52 -13.40
N ASN A 44 -23.92 7.61 -12.54
CA ASN A 44 -24.20 7.92 -11.12
C ASN A 44 -22.90 7.99 -10.34
N ILE A 45 -22.74 8.98 -9.50
CA ILE A 45 -21.54 9.18 -8.67
C ILE A 45 -21.93 9.21 -7.20
N LYS A 46 -21.22 8.47 -6.40
CA LYS A 46 -21.29 8.49 -4.94
C LYS A 46 -19.95 8.95 -4.39
N PHE A 47 -19.98 9.92 -3.48
CA PHE A 47 -18.81 10.31 -2.69
C PHE A 47 -18.92 9.66 -1.32
N VAL A 48 -17.90 8.89 -0.96
CA VAL A 48 -17.74 8.33 0.37
C VAL A 48 -16.49 8.92 0.97
N ALA A 49 -16.62 9.64 2.06
CA ALA A 49 -15.51 10.28 2.74
C ALA A 49 -15.56 9.94 4.23
N GLU A 50 -14.42 9.63 4.80
CA GLU A 50 -14.24 9.38 6.22
C GLU A 50 -13.14 10.27 6.81
N GLY A 51 -13.05 10.34 8.13
CA GLY A 51 -12.06 11.14 8.84
C GLY A 51 -11.07 10.32 9.66
N GLU A 52 -11.02 9.00 9.49
CA GLU A 52 -10.23 8.08 10.31
C GLU A 52 -9.16 7.32 9.52
N GLU A 53 -8.90 7.70 8.24
CA GLU A 53 -7.97 6.98 7.37
C GLU A 53 -6.58 6.88 8.02
N GLU A 54 -6.07 7.98 8.58
CA GLU A 54 -4.74 8.10 9.20
C GLU A 54 -4.53 7.22 10.45
N ILE A 55 -5.60 6.66 10.98
CA ILE A 55 -5.56 5.69 12.08
C ILE A 55 -6.02 4.28 11.67
N GLY A 56 -6.06 4.03 10.35
CA GLY A 56 -6.38 2.71 9.76
C GLY A 56 -7.85 2.43 9.55
N SER A 57 -8.70 3.46 9.44
CA SER A 57 -10.13 3.36 9.09
C SER A 57 -10.90 2.34 9.97
N PRO A 58 -10.85 2.44 11.31
CA PRO A 58 -11.39 1.39 12.19
C PRO A 58 -12.88 1.13 11.99
N HIS A 59 -13.67 2.14 11.60
CA HIS A 59 -15.12 2.02 11.44
C HIS A 59 -15.60 1.91 9.98
N LEU A 60 -14.71 2.01 9.00
CA LEU A 60 -15.08 1.94 7.58
C LEU A 60 -15.78 0.62 7.23
N MET A 61 -15.27 -0.51 7.74
CA MET A 61 -15.85 -1.82 7.46
C MET A 61 -17.21 -2.02 8.11
N ASP A 62 -17.44 -1.46 9.29
CA ASP A 62 -18.74 -1.45 9.93
C ASP A 62 -19.76 -0.64 9.11
N PHE A 63 -19.34 0.52 8.61
CA PHE A 63 -20.18 1.33 7.72
C PHE A 63 -20.56 0.58 6.44
N ILE A 64 -19.59 -0.09 5.79
CA ILE A 64 -19.83 -0.87 4.55
C ILE A 64 -20.79 -2.03 4.82
N ARG A 65 -20.60 -2.78 5.90
CA ARG A 65 -21.47 -3.88 6.30
C ARG A 65 -22.91 -3.42 6.54
N ASP A 66 -23.06 -2.31 7.24
CA ASP A 66 -24.38 -1.80 7.67
C ASP A 66 -25.10 -0.99 6.58
N ASN A 67 -24.39 -0.58 5.50
CA ASN A 67 -24.93 0.23 4.40
C ASN A 67 -24.43 -0.25 3.02
N PRO A 68 -24.60 -1.52 2.65
CA PRO A 68 -24.04 -2.07 1.41
C PRO A 68 -24.57 -1.35 0.15
N GLU A 69 -25.82 -0.90 0.16
CA GLU A 69 -26.44 -0.19 -0.95
C GLU A 69 -25.79 1.18 -1.24
N LYS A 70 -25.18 1.80 -0.22
CA LYS A 70 -24.47 3.08 -0.38
C LYS A 70 -23.12 2.91 -1.07
N ILE A 71 -22.51 1.74 -0.95
CA ILE A 71 -21.19 1.44 -1.54
C ILE A 71 -21.33 0.76 -2.91
N GLN A 72 -22.41 0.03 -3.17
CA GLN A 72 -22.59 -0.70 -4.43
C GLN A 72 -22.41 0.22 -5.64
N SER A 73 -21.50 -0.18 -6.56
CA SER A 73 -21.13 0.55 -7.76
C SER A 73 -20.44 -0.40 -8.75
N ASP A 74 -20.22 0.07 -9.98
CA ASP A 74 -19.50 -0.67 -11.03
C ASP A 74 -17.98 -0.49 -10.93
N GLY A 75 -17.51 0.46 -10.12
CA GLY A 75 -16.10 0.72 -9.87
C GLY A 75 -15.89 1.78 -8.81
N ILE A 76 -14.72 1.78 -8.19
CA ILE A 76 -14.31 2.73 -7.16
C ILE A 76 -13.03 3.44 -7.61
N ILE A 77 -13.02 4.77 -7.59
CA ILE A 77 -11.80 5.56 -7.64
C ILE A 77 -11.39 5.83 -6.20
N TRP A 78 -10.28 5.19 -5.79
CA TRP A 78 -9.76 5.31 -4.44
C TRP A 78 -9.05 6.66 -4.25
N GLU A 79 -8.77 7.00 -3.04
CA GLU A 79 -8.08 8.22 -2.63
C GLU A 79 -6.63 8.32 -3.14
N GLY A 80 -6.00 9.48 -2.87
CA GLY A 80 -4.58 9.72 -3.07
C GLY A 80 -4.18 9.75 -4.54
N GLY A 81 -3.16 9.00 -4.87
CA GLY A 81 -2.52 8.96 -6.18
C GLY A 81 -1.06 9.34 -6.09
N SER A 82 -0.32 9.15 -7.17
CA SER A 82 1.07 9.58 -7.29
C SER A 82 1.37 9.99 -8.72
N LYS A 83 2.33 10.88 -8.86
CA LYS A 83 2.86 11.30 -10.15
C LYS A 83 4.36 11.55 -10.02
N VAL A 84 5.14 11.03 -10.94
CA VAL A 84 6.55 11.42 -11.05
C VAL A 84 6.61 12.88 -11.51
N VAL A 85 7.36 13.72 -10.83
CA VAL A 85 7.55 15.12 -11.26
C VAL A 85 8.17 15.13 -12.65
N ASN A 86 7.51 15.82 -13.60
CA ASN A 86 7.83 15.81 -15.04
C ASN A 86 7.76 14.42 -15.71
N GLY A 87 7.15 13.44 -15.06
CA GLY A 87 6.97 12.07 -15.54
C GLY A 87 5.50 11.65 -15.60
N PRO A 88 5.25 10.34 -15.70
CA PRO A 88 3.90 9.78 -15.82
C PRO A 88 3.07 9.94 -14.55
N LEU A 89 1.74 9.90 -14.73
CA LEU A 89 0.81 9.63 -13.64
C LEU A 89 0.91 8.15 -13.29
N VAL A 90 1.07 7.86 -12.01
CA VAL A 90 1.02 6.49 -11.50
C VAL A 90 -0.43 6.09 -11.26
N VAL A 91 -0.84 5.00 -11.89
CA VAL A 91 -2.15 4.36 -11.72
C VAL A 91 -1.95 3.01 -11.08
N HIS A 92 -2.47 2.80 -9.89
CA HIS A 92 -2.40 1.48 -9.28
C HIS A 92 -3.78 0.97 -8.88
N MET A 93 -3.90 -0.35 -8.79
CA MET A 93 -5.16 -1.02 -8.62
C MET A 93 -5.17 -1.94 -7.41
N GLY A 94 -4.07 -1.98 -6.68
CA GLY A 94 -3.89 -2.82 -5.51
C GLY A 94 -2.76 -2.36 -4.62
N VAL A 95 -2.63 -3.01 -3.49
CA VAL A 95 -1.67 -2.71 -2.43
C VAL A 95 -1.13 -4.00 -1.82
N LYS A 96 0.10 -3.96 -1.30
CA LYS A 96 0.56 -5.00 -0.38
C LYS A 96 -0.20 -4.88 0.93
N GLY A 97 -0.43 -6.03 1.57
CA GLY A 97 -0.85 -6.03 2.96
C GLY A 97 0.32 -5.72 3.89
N VAL A 98 0.01 -5.47 5.14
CA VAL A 98 1.00 -5.41 6.21
C VAL A 98 0.45 -6.15 7.43
N THR A 99 1.31 -6.91 8.11
CA THR A 99 1.03 -7.48 9.42
C THR A 99 2.18 -7.13 10.32
N THR A 100 1.89 -6.40 11.39
CA THR A 100 2.88 -6.01 12.40
C THR A 100 2.73 -6.87 13.64
N PHE A 101 3.83 -7.19 14.29
CA PHE A 101 3.84 -7.98 15.53
C PHE A 101 5.12 -7.73 16.32
N GLU A 102 5.12 -8.15 17.57
CA GLU A 102 6.32 -8.23 18.40
C GLU A 102 6.58 -9.67 18.82
N ILE A 103 7.85 -10.08 18.86
CA ILE A 103 8.27 -11.31 19.51
C ILE A 103 9.00 -10.92 20.78
N VAL A 104 8.55 -11.46 21.91
CA VAL A 104 9.06 -11.11 23.24
C VAL A 104 9.64 -12.34 23.91
N CYS A 105 10.86 -12.23 24.39
CA CYS A 105 11.51 -13.19 25.27
C CYS A 105 11.51 -12.64 26.70
N LYS A 106 10.71 -13.25 27.58
CA LYS A 106 10.67 -12.95 29.02
C LYS A 106 11.31 -14.12 29.76
N GLU A 107 12.41 -13.85 30.49
CA GLU A 107 13.07 -14.83 31.36
C GLU A 107 13.21 -16.25 30.77
N PRO A 108 14.17 -16.45 29.83
CA PRO A 108 14.33 -17.75 29.19
C PRO A 108 14.50 -18.87 30.22
N LYS A 109 13.78 -19.99 30.06
CA LYS A 109 13.75 -21.13 31.02
C LYS A 109 15.12 -21.70 31.39
N ASN A 110 16.13 -21.48 30.56
CA ASN A 110 17.50 -21.98 30.74
C ASN A 110 18.49 -20.92 31.22
N HIS A 111 18.03 -19.79 31.75
CA HIS A 111 18.85 -18.65 32.15
C HIS A 111 19.77 -18.11 31.04
N SER A 112 19.43 -18.36 29.75
CA SER A 112 20.17 -17.80 28.62
C SER A 112 19.84 -16.29 28.46
N ASN A 113 20.72 -15.56 27.81
CA ASN A 113 20.50 -14.16 27.49
C ASN A 113 19.31 -14.04 26.51
N PRO A 114 18.24 -13.29 26.86
CA PRO A 114 17.03 -13.18 26.03
C PRO A 114 17.29 -12.55 24.65
N VAL A 115 18.31 -11.72 24.51
CA VAL A 115 18.69 -11.14 23.21
C VAL A 115 19.23 -12.23 22.28
N TRP A 116 20.12 -13.11 22.78
CA TRP A 116 20.59 -14.25 21.98
C TRP A 116 19.46 -15.21 21.62
N ARG A 117 18.51 -15.40 22.51
CA ARG A 117 17.33 -16.24 22.25
C ARG A 117 16.51 -15.71 21.08
N LEU A 118 16.28 -14.38 21.04
CA LEU A 118 15.61 -13.74 19.91
C LEU A 118 16.44 -13.81 18.61
N ILE A 119 17.76 -13.57 18.67
CA ILE A 119 18.63 -13.67 17.49
C ILE A 119 18.54 -15.05 16.85
N TRP A 120 18.54 -16.12 17.64
CA TRP A 120 18.43 -17.48 17.10
C TRP A 120 17.05 -17.75 16.51
N ALA A 121 15.98 -17.25 17.11
CA ALA A 121 14.63 -17.33 16.56
C ALA A 121 14.52 -16.56 15.25
N LEU A 122 15.02 -15.32 15.18
CA LEU A 122 15.05 -14.54 13.95
C LEU A 122 15.83 -15.21 12.82
N ASN A 123 16.96 -15.84 13.15
CA ASN A 123 17.77 -16.58 12.18
C ASN A 123 17.05 -17.83 11.64
N SER A 124 16.09 -18.40 12.37
CA SER A 124 15.26 -19.51 11.87
C SER A 124 14.17 -19.01 10.91
N MET A 125 13.74 -17.74 11.03
CA MET A 125 12.64 -17.17 10.27
C MET A 125 13.07 -16.54 8.94
N LYS A 126 14.34 -16.11 8.83
CA LYS A 126 14.87 -15.47 7.61
C LYS A 126 16.36 -15.76 7.49
N ASN A 127 16.81 -16.18 6.31
CA ASN A 127 18.21 -16.49 6.05
C ASN A 127 19.01 -15.29 5.55
N ALA A 128 20.34 -15.47 5.40
CA ALA A 128 21.26 -14.43 4.93
C ALA A 128 21.04 -14.00 3.47
N ASP A 129 20.39 -14.86 2.67
CA ASP A 129 20.04 -14.58 1.29
C ASP A 129 18.66 -13.87 1.16
N ASP A 130 18.13 -13.35 2.27
CA ASP A 130 16.86 -12.62 2.36
C ASP A 130 15.60 -13.45 2.02
N TYR A 131 15.67 -14.78 2.10
CA TYR A 131 14.48 -15.63 2.01
C TYR A 131 13.83 -15.81 3.37
N ILE A 132 12.49 -15.71 3.41
CA ILE A 132 11.71 -16.09 4.58
C ILE A 132 11.71 -17.62 4.67
N THR A 133 12.11 -18.15 5.83
CA THR A 133 12.28 -19.58 6.08
C THR A 133 11.27 -20.12 7.08
N VAL A 134 10.21 -19.37 7.35
CA VAL A 134 9.08 -19.82 8.16
C VAL A 134 8.36 -20.97 7.44
N ASP A 135 8.12 -22.08 8.15
CA ASP A 135 7.50 -23.26 7.58
C ASP A 135 6.11 -22.94 6.98
N HIS A 136 5.86 -23.40 5.76
CA HIS A 136 4.59 -23.20 5.05
C HIS A 136 4.23 -21.74 4.71
N PHE A 137 5.17 -20.82 4.84
CA PHE A 137 4.91 -19.37 4.68
C PHE A 137 4.41 -18.98 3.29
N ASP A 138 4.90 -19.66 2.26
CA ASP A 138 4.61 -19.36 0.86
C ASP A 138 3.45 -20.19 0.26
N ASP A 139 2.91 -21.16 1.01
CA ASP A 139 1.95 -22.16 0.50
C ASP A 139 0.65 -21.52 -0.03
N SER A 140 0.23 -20.37 0.51
CA SER A 140 -1.00 -19.70 0.13
C SER A 140 -0.83 -18.64 -0.95
N ILE A 141 0.41 -18.28 -1.34
CA ILE A 141 0.67 -17.17 -2.24
C ILE A 141 0.03 -17.40 -3.61
N ALA A 142 -0.79 -16.43 -4.06
CA ALA A 142 -1.40 -16.47 -5.37
C ALA A 142 -0.35 -16.18 -6.47
N PRO A 143 -0.07 -17.13 -7.38
CA PRO A 143 0.80 -16.85 -8.52
C PRO A 143 0.21 -15.77 -9.42
N LEU A 144 1.03 -15.18 -10.29
CA LEU A 144 0.52 -14.36 -11.39
C LEU A 144 -0.18 -15.26 -12.41
N THR A 145 -1.35 -14.86 -12.86
CA THR A 145 -1.93 -15.42 -14.07
C THR A 145 -1.08 -15.06 -15.28
N GLU A 146 -1.22 -15.76 -16.39
CA GLU A 146 -0.48 -15.44 -17.63
C GLU A 146 -0.73 -14.00 -18.09
N TYR A 147 -1.97 -13.54 -17.98
CA TYR A 147 -2.33 -12.15 -18.31
C TYR A 147 -1.62 -11.14 -17.39
N GLU A 148 -1.67 -11.34 -16.08
CA GLU A 148 -1.00 -10.47 -15.12
C GLU A 148 0.52 -10.49 -15.31
N ARG A 149 1.12 -11.66 -15.56
CA ARG A 149 2.54 -11.79 -15.83
C ARG A 149 2.94 -10.99 -17.07
N ASN A 150 2.23 -11.16 -18.17
CA ASN A 150 2.48 -10.40 -19.40
C ASN A 150 2.33 -8.90 -19.17
N PHE A 151 1.33 -8.48 -18.39
CA PHE A 151 1.14 -7.09 -18.03
C PHE A 151 2.34 -6.55 -17.23
N VAL A 152 2.78 -7.24 -16.18
CA VAL A 152 3.92 -6.87 -15.33
C VAL A 152 5.23 -6.80 -16.13
N LEU A 153 5.48 -7.80 -16.99
CA LEU A 153 6.74 -7.87 -17.74
C LEU A 153 6.83 -6.82 -18.85
N ASN A 154 5.71 -6.42 -19.44
CA ASN A 154 5.65 -5.38 -20.47
C ASN A 154 5.63 -3.95 -19.91
N ASN A 155 5.49 -3.79 -18.60
CA ASN A 155 5.54 -2.48 -17.97
C ASN A 155 6.98 -1.99 -17.87
N ASP A 156 7.23 -0.73 -18.20
CA ASP A 156 8.52 -0.11 -17.97
C ASP A 156 8.77 0.03 -16.47
N TYR A 157 9.99 -0.28 -16.04
CA TYR A 157 10.42 -0.13 -14.65
C TYR A 157 11.82 0.45 -14.64
N ASP A 158 11.94 1.71 -14.26
CA ASP A 158 13.22 2.42 -14.17
C ASP A 158 13.95 2.04 -12.88
N GLU A 159 14.78 1.00 -12.98
CA GLU A 159 15.58 0.49 -11.86
C GLU A 159 16.53 1.54 -11.28
N GLU A 160 17.13 2.37 -12.12
CA GLU A 160 18.10 3.38 -11.70
C GLU A 160 17.40 4.52 -10.94
N ALA A 161 16.24 4.97 -11.43
CA ALA A 161 15.42 5.94 -10.70
C ALA A 161 14.97 5.39 -9.34
N MET A 162 14.56 4.12 -9.28
CA MET A 162 14.15 3.46 -8.05
C MET A 162 15.29 3.26 -7.05
N LYS A 163 16.49 2.88 -7.52
CA LYS A 163 17.68 2.81 -6.67
C LYS A 163 18.00 4.18 -6.08
N LYS A 164 18.01 5.21 -6.90
CA LYS A 164 18.27 6.59 -6.46
C LYS A 164 17.23 7.08 -5.46
N MET A 165 15.95 6.83 -5.70
CA MET A 165 14.85 7.24 -4.82
C MET A 165 14.95 6.56 -3.45
N ASN A 166 15.33 5.28 -3.41
CA ASN A 166 15.45 4.51 -2.18
C ASN A 166 16.84 4.61 -1.53
N GLY A 167 17.81 5.30 -2.15
CA GLY A 167 19.18 5.44 -1.63
C GLY A 167 19.94 4.11 -1.56
N ILE A 168 19.72 3.21 -2.51
CA ILE A 168 20.35 1.89 -2.57
C ILE A 168 21.17 1.75 -3.86
N ASP A 169 22.25 0.96 -3.82
CA ASP A 169 23.09 0.68 -4.98
C ASP A 169 22.58 -0.56 -5.74
N HIS A 170 21.94 -1.51 -5.06
CA HIS A 170 21.42 -2.74 -5.65
C HIS A 170 20.15 -3.18 -4.90
N PHE A 171 19.32 -3.94 -5.59
CA PHE A 171 18.13 -4.55 -5.01
C PHE A 171 18.50 -5.84 -4.25
N VAL A 172 17.62 -6.26 -3.38
CA VAL A 172 17.76 -7.52 -2.61
C VAL A 172 18.05 -8.68 -3.57
N ARG A 173 19.02 -9.52 -3.21
CA ARG A 173 19.50 -10.67 -4.00
C ARG A 173 20.03 -10.28 -5.40
N ASP A 174 20.44 -9.03 -5.58
CA ASP A 174 20.91 -8.49 -6.88
C ASP A 174 19.91 -8.70 -8.03
N LEU A 175 18.62 -8.77 -7.71
CA LEU A 175 17.57 -8.95 -8.71
C LEU A 175 17.46 -7.75 -9.64
N THR A 176 17.31 -8.02 -10.94
CA THR A 176 17.10 -7.03 -11.99
C THR A 176 16.09 -7.53 -13.03
N GLY A 177 15.61 -6.63 -13.89
CA GLY A 177 14.75 -6.96 -15.01
C GLY A 177 13.47 -7.68 -14.58
N ASN A 178 13.11 -8.71 -15.32
CA ASN A 178 11.87 -9.44 -15.12
C ASN A 178 11.76 -10.12 -13.75
N ALA A 179 12.88 -10.64 -13.23
CA ALA A 179 12.88 -11.28 -11.92
C ALA A 179 12.55 -10.28 -10.80
N LEU A 180 13.08 -9.06 -10.88
CA LEU A 180 12.74 -7.99 -9.94
C LEU A 180 11.26 -7.59 -10.05
N LYS A 181 10.76 -7.41 -11.29
CA LYS A 181 9.36 -7.06 -11.52
C LYS A 181 8.41 -8.12 -10.92
N GLU A 182 8.65 -9.41 -11.19
CA GLU A 182 7.81 -10.48 -10.64
C GLU A 182 7.84 -10.50 -9.11
N LYS A 183 9.03 -10.37 -8.49
CA LYS A 183 9.20 -10.31 -7.03
C LYS A 183 8.31 -9.27 -6.38
N LEU A 184 8.19 -8.09 -6.97
CA LEU A 184 7.38 -6.99 -6.40
C LEU A 184 5.91 -7.38 -6.19
N TYR A 185 5.39 -8.31 -7.00
CA TYR A 185 3.98 -8.71 -6.99
C TYR A 185 3.71 -10.09 -6.36
N THR A 186 4.74 -10.92 -6.22
CA THR A 186 4.59 -12.32 -5.80
C THR A 186 5.33 -12.68 -4.52
N GLU A 187 6.27 -11.86 -4.07
CA GLU A 187 7.03 -12.17 -2.87
C GLU A 187 6.68 -11.25 -1.71
N PRO A 188 6.39 -11.82 -0.53
CA PRO A 188 6.30 -11.06 0.71
C PRO A 188 7.69 -10.59 1.16
N SER A 189 7.74 -9.67 2.12
CA SER A 189 8.97 -9.32 2.81
C SER A 189 8.77 -9.28 4.32
N MET A 190 9.81 -9.62 5.07
CA MET A 190 9.80 -9.60 6.53
C MET A 190 10.94 -8.70 7.01
N ASN A 191 10.61 -7.72 7.85
CA ASN A 191 11.54 -6.69 8.28
C ASN A 191 11.55 -6.54 9.81
N ILE A 192 12.70 -6.14 10.35
CA ILE A 192 12.84 -5.75 11.74
C ILE A 192 12.69 -4.23 11.83
N GLN A 193 11.69 -3.75 12.56
CA GLN A 193 11.47 -2.34 12.83
C GLN A 193 12.25 -1.84 14.06
N GLY A 194 12.52 -2.72 14.99
CA GLY A 194 13.30 -2.39 16.17
C GLY A 194 13.61 -3.62 17.03
N LEU A 195 14.79 -3.64 17.61
CA LEU A 195 15.22 -4.63 18.61
C LEU A 195 15.56 -3.87 19.89
N TYR A 196 14.96 -4.26 21.00
CA TYR A 196 15.16 -3.60 22.29
C TYR A 196 15.11 -4.60 23.43
N PHE A 197 15.72 -4.20 24.55
CA PHE A 197 15.72 -4.97 25.78
C PHE A 197 15.36 -4.08 26.97
N ARG A 198 14.87 -4.69 28.04
CA ARG A 198 14.43 -3.97 29.24
C ARG A 198 15.03 -4.60 30.47
N GLU A 199 15.16 -3.80 31.53
CA GLU A 199 15.58 -4.23 32.86
C GLU A 199 16.90 -4.99 32.85
N ILE A 200 17.99 -4.25 32.97
CA ILE A 200 19.32 -4.85 33.17
C ILE A 200 19.41 -5.35 34.62
N ASP A 201 19.73 -6.61 34.77
CA ASP A 201 20.02 -7.20 36.07
C ASP A 201 21.30 -6.53 36.65
N PRO A 202 21.23 -5.92 37.82
CA PRO A 202 22.38 -5.14 38.35
C PRO A 202 23.55 -6.03 38.81
N VAL A 203 23.33 -7.33 38.98
CA VAL A 203 24.38 -8.27 39.41
C VAL A 203 25.10 -8.87 38.22
N THR A 204 24.36 -9.31 37.22
CA THR A 204 24.92 -10.01 36.06
C THR A 204 25.20 -9.08 34.87
N GLY A 205 24.62 -7.88 34.84
CA GLY A 205 24.66 -6.97 33.69
C GLY A 205 23.86 -7.43 32.50
N MET A 206 23.10 -8.53 32.61
CA MET A 206 22.29 -9.07 31.49
C MET A 206 20.88 -8.49 31.47
N PRO A 207 20.29 -8.30 30.30
CA PRO A 207 18.87 -7.95 30.19
C PRO A 207 17.98 -9.09 30.71
N LYS A 208 16.89 -8.73 31.42
CA LYS A 208 15.88 -9.71 31.89
C LYS A 208 14.87 -10.07 30.80
N SER A 209 14.65 -9.15 29.86
CA SER A 209 13.77 -9.39 28.72
C SER A 209 14.30 -8.72 27.45
N ALA A 210 13.93 -9.24 26.32
CA ALA A 210 14.19 -8.63 25.03
C ALA A 210 12.95 -8.76 24.12
N ALA A 211 12.79 -7.80 23.21
CA ALA A 211 11.70 -7.82 22.26
C ALA A 211 12.16 -7.32 20.88
N VAL A 212 11.56 -7.85 19.85
CA VAL A 212 11.74 -7.39 18.46
C VAL A 212 10.40 -7.00 17.88
N LYS A 213 10.30 -5.81 17.33
CA LYS A 213 9.16 -5.32 16.57
C LYS A 213 9.42 -5.60 15.10
N MET A 214 8.44 -6.20 14.43
CA MET A 214 8.55 -6.66 13.06
C MET A 214 7.34 -6.28 12.22
N ASP A 215 7.52 -6.23 10.91
CA ASP A 215 6.45 -6.22 9.93
C ASP A 215 6.68 -7.26 8.83
N ILE A 216 5.57 -7.79 8.35
CA ILE A 216 5.53 -8.60 7.13
C ILE A 216 4.72 -7.82 6.10
N ARG A 217 5.30 -7.57 4.91
CA ARG A 217 4.55 -7.10 3.74
C ARG A 217 4.04 -8.30 3.00
N THR A 218 2.73 -8.42 2.91
CA THR A 218 2.05 -9.59 2.39
C THR A 218 1.62 -9.42 0.93
N VAL A 219 1.42 -10.53 0.25
CA VAL A 219 0.92 -10.62 -1.12
C VAL A 219 -0.41 -11.41 -1.15
N PRO A 220 -1.17 -11.35 -2.26
CA PRO A 220 -2.50 -11.95 -2.30
C PRO A 220 -2.58 -13.38 -1.79
N ASN A 221 -3.67 -13.70 -1.09
CA ASN A 221 -4.01 -14.93 -0.38
C ASN A 221 -3.25 -15.17 0.94
N GLN A 222 -2.37 -14.27 1.36
CA GLN A 222 -1.80 -14.32 2.71
C GLN A 222 -2.75 -13.60 3.69
N GLU A 223 -3.42 -14.37 4.53
CA GLU A 223 -4.32 -13.84 5.57
C GLU A 223 -3.54 -13.66 6.87
N PRO A 224 -3.73 -12.55 7.61
CA PRO A 224 -2.97 -12.24 8.82
C PRO A 224 -3.05 -13.32 9.90
N GLU A 225 -4.23 -13.84 10.16
CA GLU A 225 -4.44 -14.88 11.18
C GLU A 225 -3.69 -16.17 10.85
N GLU A 226 -3.65 -16.55 9.57
CA GLU A 226 -2.91 -17.71 9.11
C GLU A 226 -1.39 -17.51 9.24
N LEU A 227 -0.90 -16.31 8.89
CA LEU A 227 0.51 -15.96 9.05
C LEU A 227 0.95 -16.02 10.52
N MET A 228 0.14 -15.48 11.44
CA MET A 228 0.45 -15.57 12.88
C MET A 228 0.44 -17.00 13.37
N ARG A 229 -0.46 -17.86 12.87
CA ARG A 229 -0.48 -19.29 13.18
C ARG A 229 0.76 -20.02 12.64
N GLN A 230 1.19 -19.72 11.41
CA GLN A 230 2.41 -20.28 10.81
C GLN A 230 3.66 -19.87 11.61
N LEU A 231 3.77 -18.58 11.98
CA LEU A 231 4.84 -18.09 12.83
C LEU A 231 4.90 -18.81 14.18
N ARG A 232 3.75 -18.98 14.84
CA ARG A 232 3.68 -19.69 16.12
C ARG A 232 4.14 -21.15 15.97
N ASN A 233 3.61 -21.86 14.96
CA ASN A 233 3.97 -23.24 14.69
C ASN A 233 5.46 -23.39 14.38
N HIS A 234 6.02 -22.50 13.57
CA HIS A 234 7.44 -22.49 13.24
C HIS A 234 8.30 -22.30 14.49
N LEU A 235 8.00 -21.29 15.31
CA LEU A 235 8.75 -21.06 16.55
C LEU A 235 8.67 -22.25 17.50
N ASP A 236 7.52 -22.87 17.63
CA ASP A 236 7.35 -24.07 18.47
C ASP A 236 8.15 -25.26 17.93
N ALA A 237 8.08 -25.51 16.61
CA ALA A 237 8.80 -26.61 15.97
C ALA A 237 10.34 -26.45 16.05
N HIS A 238 10.82 -25.21 16.11
CA HIS A 238 12.24 -24.89 16.23
C HIS A 238 12.72 -24.69 17.69
N GLY A 239 11.88 -25.04 18.69
CA GLY A 239 12.23 -25.00 20.11
C GLY A 239 12.16 -23.59 20.71
N PHE A 240 11.35 -22.69 20.17
CA PHE A 240 11.12 -21.32 20.63
C PHE A 240 9.71 -21.11 21.23
N GLU A 241 9.13 -22.15 21.81
CA GLU A 241 7.80 -22.13 22.42
C GLU A 241 7.68 -21.20 23.63
N ASP A 242 8.81 -20.77 24.19
CA ASP A 242 8.89 -19.80 25.29
C ASP A 242 8.78 -18.33 24.83
N LEU A 243 8.84 -18.08 23.54
CA LEU A 243 8.68 -16.73 23.00
C LEU A 243 7.18 -16.38 22.85
N GLU A 244 6.82 -15.19 23.27
CA GLU A 244 5.48 -14.64 23.11
C GLU A 244 5.38 -13.87 21.79
N ILE A 245 4.32 -14.09 21.01
CA ILE A 245 3.98 -13.23 19.87
C ILE A 245 2.85 -12.30 20.31
N ILE A 246 3.06 -11.00 20.15
CA ILE A 246 2.06 -9.96 20.39
C ILE A 246 1.65 -9.42 19.03
N GLU A 247 0.42 -9.69 18.61
CA GLU A 247 -0.10 -9.23 17.33
C GLU A 247 -0.35 -7.72 17.36
N GLY A 248 -0.06 -7.06 16.25
CA GLY A 248 -0.27 -5.65 16.05
C GLY A 248 -1.35 -5.36 15.00
N HIS A 249 -1.14 -4.29 14.23
CA HIS A 249 -2.04 -3.91 13.15
C HIS A 249 -1.82 -4.77 11.91
N SER A 250 -2.93 -5.06 11.20
CA SER A 250 -2.88 -5.78 9.93
C SER A 250 -3.79 -5.16 8.89
N THR A 251 -3.33 -5.17 7.63
CA THR A 251 -4.13 -4.87 6.45
C THR A 251 -3.99 -5.99 5.43
N LEU A 252 -5.03 -6.23 4.65
CA LEU A 252 -5.03 -7.27 3.62
C LEU A 252 -4.28 -6.81 2.36
N PRO A 253 -3.64 -7.72 1.62
CA PRO A 253 -3.14 -7.45 0.29
C PRO A 253 -4.26 -7.57 -0.76
N TYR A 254 -4.11 -6.83 -1.84
CA TYR A 254 -4.96 -6.97 -3.02
C TYR A 254 -4.16 -6.65 -4.28
N ARG A 255 -4.27 -7.52 -5.28
CA ARG A 255 -3.72 -7.30 -6.63
C ARG A 255 -4.88 -7.00 -7.57
N GLY A 256 -4.85 -5.81 -8.17
CA GLY A 256 -5.94 -5.31 -8.99
C GLY A 256 -6.04 -5.97 -10.35
N LYS A 257 -7.18 -5.72 -11.03
CA LYS A 257 -7.54 -6.28 -12.33
C LYS A 257 -7.43 -5.20 -13.41
N PRO A 258 -6.35 -5.20 -14.23
CA PRO A 258 -6.15 -4.19 -15.27
C PRO A 258 -7.13 -4.31 -16.43
N ASP A 259 -7.84 -5.42 -16.53
CA ASP A 259 -8.90 -5.67 -17.53
C ASP A 259 -10.28 -5.18 -17.11
N SER A 260 -10.45 -4.66 -15.89
CA SER A 260 -11.71 -4.03 -15.48
C SER A 260 -12.04 -2.82 -16.35
N LEU A 261 -13.31 -2.55 -16.57
CA LEU A 261 -13.75 -1.41 -17.39
C LEU A 261 -13.23 -0.08 -16.87
N LEU A 262 -13.27 0.09 -15.54
CA LEU A 262 -12.74 1.31 -14.91
C LEU A 262 -11.24 1.48 -15.13
N ALA A 263 -10.45 0.40 -14.99
CA ALA A 263 -9.00 0.45 -15.22
C ALA A 263 -8.70 0.82 -16.68
N LYS A 264 -9.37 0.18 -17.64
CA LYS A 264 -9.22 0.49 -19.07
C LYS A 264 -9.57 1.94 -19.39
N ALA A 265 -10.66 2.49 -18.82
CA ALA A 265 -11.02 3.89 -18.98
C ALA A 265 -9.91 4.81 -18.46
N VAL A 266 -9.48 4.63 -17.22
CA VAL A 266 -8.45 5.46 -16.59
C VAL A 266 -7.13 5.41 -17.36
N ILE A 267 -6.63 4.21 -17.68
CA ILE A 267 -5.35 4.03 -18.39
C ILE A 267 -5.37 4.74 -19.75
N LYS A 268 -6.46 4.61 -20.51
CA LYS A 268 -6.65 5.30 -21.78
C LYS A 268 -6.65 6.83 -21.62
N ASP A 269 -7.42 7.33 -20.67
CA ASP A 269 -7.69 8.76 -20.53
C ASP A 269 -6.49 9.52 -19.93
N VAL A 270 -5.61 8.85 -19.19
CA VAL A 270 -4.35 9.44 -18.70
C VAL A 270 -3.50 9.93 -19.86
N ALA A 271 -3.33 9.12 -20.90
CA ALA A 271 -2.51 9.51 -22.06
C ALA A 271 -3.04 10.78 -22.74
N GLU A 272 -4.37 10.95 -22.81
CA GLU A 272 -5.00 12.13 -23.40
C GLU A 272 -4.75 13.40 -22.56
N VAL A 273 -4.88 13.28 -21.23
CA VAL A 273 -4.77 14.45 -20.33
C VAL A 273 -3.33 14.84 -20.06
N TYR A 274 -2.44 13.85 -19.88
CA TYR A 274 -1.05 14.10 -19.48
C TYR A 274 -0.07 14.14 -20.64
N GLY A 275 -0.50 13.73 -21.86
CA GLY A 275 0.34 13.68 -23.05
C GLY A 275 1.37 12.54 -23.04
N MET A 276 1.24 11.60 -22.11
CA MET A 276 2.11 10.42 -21.99
C MET A 276 1.32 9.25 -21.36
N PRO A 277 1.70 7.99 -21.62
CA PRO A 277 1.08 6.83 -20.98
C PRO A 277 1.15 6.90 -19.46
N ALA A 278 0.21 6.26 -18.78
CA ALA A 278 0.27 6.04 -17.34
C ALA A 278 1.37 5.03 -17.00
N ASP A 279 2.00 5.20 -15.84
CA ASP A 279 2.77 4.15 -15.18
C ASP A 279 1.80 3.29 -14.36
N VAL A 280 1.56 2.06 -14.79
CA VAL A 280 0.46 1.24 -14.28
C VAL A 280 0.95 0.08 -13.45
N HIS A 281 0.49 0.00 -12.20
CA HIS A 281 0.85 -1.07 -11.27
C HIS A 281 -0.38 -1.87 -10.81
N LEU A 282 -0.30 -3.19 -10.87
CA LEU A 282 -1.31 -4.07 -10.31
C LEU A 282 -1.39 -3.95 -8.79
N MET A 283 -0.27 -3.61 -8.16
CA MET A 283 -0.12 -3.47 -6.72
C MET A 283 1.10 -2.62 -6.42
N ILE A 284 1.03 -1.79 -5.39
CA ILE A 284 2.19 -1.03 -4.87
C ILE A 284 2.63 -1.57 -3.50
N PRO A 285 3.85 -1.22 -3.04
CA PRO A 285 4.36 -1.64 -1.73
C PRO A 285 3.58 -1.06 -0.54
N GLY A 286 2.85 0.04 -0.75
CA GLY A 286 2.02 0.68 0.29
C GLY A 286 0.86 -0.20 0.74
N SER A 287 0.26 0.15 1.88
CA SER A 287 -0.87 -0.54 2.48
C SER A 287 -1.96 0.46 2.87
N CYS A 288 -3.22 0.15 2.58
CA CYS A 288 -4.38 0.94 2.98
C CYS A 288 -5.63 0.07 3.09
N GLY A 289 -6.79 0.66 3.41
CA GLY A 289 -8.07 -0.03 3.56
C GLY A 289 -8.67 -0.62 2.29
N MET A 290 -8.15 -0.28 1.11
CA MET A 290 -8.65 -0.68 -0.21
C MET A 290 -8.95 -2.18 -0.32
N ALA A 291 -8.02 -3.03 0.10
CA ALA A 291 -8.15 -4.49 -0.02
C ALA A 291 -9.35 -5.05 0.77
N ARG A 292 -9.63 -4.50 1.95
CA ARG A 292 -10.80 -4.88 2.75
C ARG A 292 -12.11 -4.52 2.04
N VAL A 293 -12.16 -3.33 1.42
CA VAL A 293 -13.32 -2.88 0.65
C VAL A 293 -13.57 -3.80 -0.54
N VAL A 294 -12.53 -4.14 -1.31
CA VAL A 294 -12.67 -5.09 -2.44
C VAL A 294 -13.10 -6.46 -1.96
N LYS A 295 -12.50 -6.98 -0.87
CA LYS A 295 -12.89 -8.29 -0.29
C LYS A 295 -14.37 -8.33 0.11
N ALA A 296 -14.88 -7.23 0.67
CA ALA A 296 -16.28 -7.14 1.12
C ALA A 296 -17.28 -6.92 -0.03
N THR A 297 -16.89 -6.22 -1.09
CA THR A 297 -17.82 -5.75 -2.12
C THR A 297 -17.63 -6.42 -3.48
N GLY A 298 -16.45 -6.92 -3.78
CA GLY A 298 -16.08 -7.42 -5.12
C GLY A 298 -15.90 -6.33 -6.17
N ILE A 299 -16.03 -5.04 -5.80
CA ILE A 299 -16.00 -3.92 -6.74
C ILE A 299 -14.55 -3.63 -7.13
N PRO A 300 -14.24 -3.48 -8.44
CA PRO A 300 -12.89 -3.13 -8.87
C PRO A 300 -12.52 -1.72 -8.43
N ILE A 301 -11.28 -1.55 -7.98
CA ILE A 301 -10.74 -0.26 -7.53
C ILE A 301 -9.60 0.18 -8.44
N VAL A 302 -9.55 1.47 -8.72
CA VAL A 302 -8.41 2.14 -9.35
C VAL A 302 -8.00 3.32 -8.49
N HIS A 303 -6.72 3.47 -8.28
CA HIS A 303 -6.15 4.54 -7.48
C HIS A 303 -5.37 5.51 -8.38
N TYR A 304 -5.79 6.75 -8.42
CA TYR A 304 -5.08 7.90 -9.00
C TYR A 304 -5.54 9.19 -8.32
N GLY A 305 -4.73 10.23 -8.37
CA GLY A 305 -5.09 11.53 -7.77
C GLY A 305 -4.07 12.62 -8.02
N CYS A 306 -4.00 13.59 -7.13
CA CYS A 306 -3.26 14.84 -7.31
C CYS A 306 -1.91 14.88 -6.57
N MET A 307 -1.53 13.83 -5.88
CA MET A 307 -0.23 13.73 -5.20
C MET A 307 0.90 13.54 -6.21
N ASP A 308 2.06 14.09 -5.95
CA ASP A 308 3.31 13.86 -6.68
C ASP A 308 4.48 13.62 -5.74
N ASP A 309 5.67 13.28 -6.26
CA ASP A 309 6.88 13.00 -5.47
C ASP A 309 7.32 14.16 -4.57
N ALA A 310 6.94 15.41 -4.95
CA ALA A 310 7.27 16.61 -4.19
C ALA A 310 6.18 17.00 -3.18
N SER A 311 5.06 16.26 -3.14
CA SER A 311 3.90 16.60 -2.30
C SER A 311 4.15 16.52 -0.81
N ARG A 312 5.08 15.66 -0.36
CA ARG A 312 5.46 15.53 1.06
C ARG A 312 4.27 15.22 1.98
N ALA A 313 3.38 14.31 1.55
CA ALA A 313 2.34 13.79 2.43
C ALA A 313 2.92 13.32 3.77
N HIS A 314 2.18 13.47 4.87
CA HIS A 314 2.59 13.15 6.25
C HIS A 314 3.82 13.93 6.78
N ALA A 315 4.33 14.92 6.03
CA ALA A 315 5.50 15.70 6.40
C ALA A 315 5.22 17.21 6.46
N PRO A 316 6.12 18.02 7.07
CA PRO A 316 6.03 19.48 6.97
C PRO A 316 6.10 19.95 5.51
N ASN A 317 5.36 21.04 5.20
CA ASN A 317 5.26 21.62 3.87
C ASN A 317 4.59 20.70 2.84
N GLU A 318 3.60 19.96 3.26
CA GLU A 318 2.71 19.26 2.34
C GLU A 318 2.14 20.21 1.29
N SER A 319 2.13 19.78 0.03
CA SER A 319 1.70 20.63 -1.08
C SER A 319 1.14 19.83 -2.24
N VAL A 320 0.33 20.50 -3.07
CA VAL A 320 -0.15 19.97 -4.34
C VAL A 320 0.24 20.92 -5.48
N ASP A 321 0.69 20.37 -6.59
CA ASP A 321 0.92 21.11 -7.84
C ASP A 321 -0.41 21.49 -8.47
N LEU A 322 -0.62 22.77 -8.78
CA LEU A 322 -1.90 23.27 -9.27
C LEU A 322 -2.22 22.84 -10.72
N ASP A 323 -1.21 22.66 -11.56
CA ASP A 323 -1.41 22.14 -12.92
C ASP A 323 -1.82 20.65 -12.84
N HIS A 324 -1.14 19.88 -12.01
CA HIS A 324 -1.49 18.49 -11.76
C HIS A 324 -2.89 18.35 -11.15
N TYR A 325 -3.25 19.23 -10.20
CA TYR A 325 -4.59 19.29 -9.61
C TYR A 325 -5.69 19.51 -10.67
N ILE A 326 -5.48 20.43 -11.58
CA ILE A 326 -6.43 20.69 -12.69
C ILE A 326 -6.47 19.53 -13.69
N LYS A 327 -5.31 18.92 -13.99
CA LYS A 327 -5.26 17.71 -14.83
C LYS A 327 -6.00 16.53 -14.19
N GLY A 328 -5.93 16.36 -12.87
CA GLY A 328 -6.71 15.36 -12.14
C GLY A 328 -8.22 15.55 -12.29
N ALA A 329 -8.69 16.80 -12.26
CA ALA A 329 -10.10 17.11 -12.53
C ALA A 329 -10.49 16.81 -13.99
N LYS A 330 -9.66 17.20 -14.97
CA LYS A 330 -9.87 16.88 -16.39
C LYS A 330 -9.90 15.37 -16.65
N LEU A 331 -8.99 14.62 -16.06
CA LEU A 331 -8.97 13.16 -16.13
C LEU A 331 -10.29 12.58 -15.61
N SER A 332 -10.76 13.04 -14.47
CA SER A 332 -12.03 12.57 -13.91
C SER A 332 -13.22 12.83 -14.84
N VAL A 333 -13.26 14.00 -15.52
CA VAL A 333 -14.31 14.30 -16.52
C VAL A 333 -14.28 13.28 -17.67
N LEU A 334 -13.10 13.00 -18.23
CA LEU A 334 -12.97 12.02 -19.32
C LEU A 334 -13.33 10.61 -18.86
N VAL A 335 -12.86 10.22 -17.68
CA VAL A 335 -13.19 8.90 -17.10
C VAL A 335 -14.71 8.76 -16.94
N PHE A 336 -15.43 9.76 -16.44
CA PHE A 336 -16.89 9.70 -16.34
C PHE A 336 -17.57 9.49 -17.70
N GLN A 337 -17.10 10.20 -18.73
CA GLN A 337 -17.64 10.11 -20.08
C GLN A 337 -17.34 8.78 -20.73
N ASN A 338 -16.09 8.31 -20.68
CA ASN A 338 -15.68 7.10 -21.37
C ASN A 338 -16.17 5.85 -20.64
N PHE A 339 -16.13 5.81 -19.31
CA PHE A 339 -16.67 4.71 -18.52
C PHE A 339 -18.17 4.46 -18.80
N ALA A 340 -18.95 5.52 -19.02
CA ALA A 340 -20.37 5.43 -19.36
C ALA A 340 -20.66 4.72 -20.69
N THR A 341 -19.67 4.59 -21.57
CA THR A 341 -19.81 4.04 -22.94
C THR A 341 -19.05 2.72 -23.14
N MET A 342 -18.41 2.21 -22.08
CA MET A 342 -17.73 0.91 -22.11
C MET A 342 -18.72 -0.21 -21.80
N ASP A 343 -18.74 -1.22 -22.67
CA ASP A 343 -19.50 -2.46 -22.55
C ASP A 343 -18.64 -3.62 -22.05
#